data_7a2e1c97c1a01bc69d0ec36c67681121
#
_entry.id   7a2e1c97c1a01bc69d0ec36c67681121
#
_cell.length_a   1.000
_cell.length_b   1.000
_cell.length_c   1.000
_cell.angle_alpha   90.00
_cell.angle_beta   90.00
_cell.angle_gamma   90.00
#
_symmetry.space_group_name_H-M   'P 1'
#
loop_
_entity.id
_entity.type
_entity.pdbx_description
1 polymer ?
#
loop_
_entity_poly.entity_id
_entity_poly.type
_entity_poly.pdbx_seq_one_letter_code
_entity_poly.pdbx_strand_id
1 'polypeptide(L)'
;TRNRLRNHVIPYLEREINPRAVSHMADTMEQMRTVWAFMEEEVEKCRKYCVKPKQDKADGVVILEGGFRSVNETVRTFLIHELLCETAGRKKDIEQIHVKLVEELMEHQTGRKIMLPYEMTGERCYEGIWLHKVKDEEKSGENSKPPVQMRILERTPQTSVFPKKTYT
;
A
#
# COMPACT_ATOMS: atom_id res chain seq x y z
N THR A 1 -5.21 -19.76 17.96
CA THR A 1 -5.32 -18.33 18.34
C THR A 1 -6.77 -17.89 18.50
N ARG A 2 -7.66 -18.12 17.51
CA ARG A 2 -9.09 -17.72 17.55
C ARG A 2 -9.82 -18.22 18.79
N ASN A 3 -9.67 -19.49 19.16
CA ASN A 3 -10.30 -20.07 20.35
C ASN A 3 -9.78 -19.45 21.65
N ARG A 4 -8.48 -19.10 21.74
CA ARG A 4 -7.92 -18.43 22.92
C ARG A 4 -8.49 -17.01 23.08
N LEU A 5 -8.63 -16.26 22.00
CA LEU A 5 -9.28 -14.94 22.04
C LEU A 5 -10.71 -15.06 22.56
N ARG A 6 -11.50 -15.95 21.96
CA ARG A 6 -12.93 -16.11 22.30
C ARG A 6 -13.18 -16.62 23.72
N ASN A 7 -12.35 -17.57 24.18
CA ASN A 7 -12.62 -18.26 25.44
C ASN A 7 -11.91 -17.64 26.65
N HIS A 8 -10.87 -16.82 26.42
CA HIS A 8 -10.09 -16.24 27.52
C HIS A 8 -10.00 -14.72 27.45
N VAL A 9 -9.63 -14.16 26.31
CA VAL A 9 -9.37 -12.71 26.22
C VAL A 9 -10.66 -11.92 26.26
N ILE A 10 -11.65 -12.27 25.44
CA ILE A 10 -12.93 -11.57 25.39
C ILE A 10 -13.66 -11.60 26.73
N PRO A 11 -13.85 -12.76 27.39
CA PRO A 11 -14.48 -12.79 28.72
C PRO A 11 -13.69 -12.01 29.78
N TYR A 12 -12.37 -12.01 29.72
CA TYR A 12 -11.54 -11.20 30.62
C TYR A 12 -11.79 -9.70 30.42
N LEU A 13 -11.80 -9.23 29.15
CA LEU A 13 -12.08 -7.84 28.85
C LEU A 13 -13.44 -7.38 29.36
N GLU A 14 -14.48 -8.20 29.17
CA GLU A 14 -15.85 -7.88 29.60
C GLU A 14 -16.00 -7.88 31.12
N ARG A 15 -15.34 -8.81 31.82
CA ARG A 15 -15.48 -8.92 33.26
C ARG A 15 -14.60 -7.94 34.04
N GLU A 16 -13.34 -7.74 33.62
CA GLU A 16 -12.33 -6.99 34.38
C GLU A 16 -12.07 -5.58 33.92
N ILE A 17 -12.41 -5.27 32.65
CA ILE A 17 -12.06 -3.97 32.05
C ILE A 17 -13.31 -3.18 31.70
N ASN A 18 -14.17 -3.72 30.85
CA ASN A 18 -15.38 -3.03 30.40
C ASN A 18 -16.45 -4.04 29.97
N PRO A 19 -17.59 -4.10 30.68
CA PRO A 19 -18.70 -5.00 30.31
C PRO A 19 -19.24 -4.79 28.87
N ARG A 20 -18.98 -3.62 28.27
CA ARG A 20 -19.38 -3.30 26.91
C ARG A 20 -18.22 -3.40 25.91
N ALA A 21 -17.09 -4.03 26.24
CA ALA A 21 -15.92 -4.09 25.39
C ALA A 21 -16.25 -4.66 23.99
N VAL A 22 -16.98 -5.77 23.93
CA VAL A 22 -17.37 -6.40 22.66
C VAL A 22 -18.32 -5.53 21.86
N SER A 23 -19.30 -4.90 22.50
CA SER A 23 -20.23 -3.95 21.85
C SER A 23 -19.46 -2.79 21.22
N HIS A 24 -18.58 -2.12 21.98
CA HIS A 24 -17.76 -1.03 21.46
C HIS A 24 -16.86 -1.44 20.30
N MET A 25 -16.27 -2.65 20.38
CA MET A 25 -15.49 -3.19 19.25
C MET A 25 -16.37 -3.41 18.02
N ALA A 26 -17.56 -3.95 18.17
CA ALA A 26 -18.50 -4.19 17.09
C ALA A 26 -18.95 -2.87 16.45
N ASP A 27 -19.29 -1.87 17.26
CA ASP A 27 -19.68 -0.54 16.79
C ASP A 27 -18.53 0.14 16.00
N THR A 28 -17.31 0.03 16.51
CA THR A 28 -16.12 0.55 15.83
C THR A 28 -15.89 -0.16 14.49
N MET A 29 -16.04 -1.48 14.46
CA MET A 29 -15.90 -2.26 13.22
C MET A 29 -16.96 -1.84 12.18
N GLU A 30 -18.20 -1.56 12.60
CA GLU A 30 -19.24 -1.12 11.69
C GLU A 30 -18.95 0.28 11.12
N GLN A 31 -18.48 1.19 11.97
CA GLN A 31 -18.03 2.51 11.51
C GLN A 31 -16.88 2.39 10.51
N MET A 32 -15.89 1.51 10.79
CA MET A 32 -14.79 1.25 9.87
C MET A 32 -15.26 0.66 8.53
N ARG A 33 -16.27 -0.21 8.53
CA ARG A 33 -16.85 -0.72 7.28
C ARG A 33 -17.48 0.38 6.43
N THR A 34 -18.18 1.31 7.06
CA THR A 34 -18.77 2.45 6.37
C THR A 34 -17.70 3.36 5.75
N VAL A 35 -16.64 3.65 6.49
CA VAL A 35 -15.50 4.42 5.97
C VAL A 35 -14.81 3.69 4.83
N TRP A 36 -14.62 2.38 4.98
CA TRP A 36 -14.01 1.56 3.93
C TRP A 36 -14.83 1.55 2.64
N ALA A 37 -16.15 1.37 2.74
CA ALA A 37 -17.04 1.41 1.57
C ALA A 37 -16.97 2.76 0.83
N PHE A 38 -16.93 3.87 1.58
CA PHE A 38 -16.72 5.19 1.00
C PHE A 38 -15.36 5.29 0.28
N MET A 39 -14.29 4.77 0.89
CA MET A 39 -12.96 4.79 0.26
C MET A 39 -12.92 3.96 -1.01
N GLU A 40 -13.53 2.77 -1.02
CA GLU A 40 -13.64 1.92 -2.23
C GLU A 40 -14.37 2.66 -3.36
N GLU A 41 -15.45 3.38 -3.04
CA GLU A 41 -16.18 4.19 -4.02
C GLU A 41 -15.33 5.33 -4.60
N GLU A 42 -14.59 6.06 -3.77
CA GLU A 42 -13.70 7.15 -4.21
C GLU A 42 -12.51 6.63 -5.04
N VAL A 43 -11.93 5.49 -4.65
CA VAL A 43 -10.87 4.83 -5.41
C VAL A 43 -11.37 4.40 -6.79
N GLU A 44 -12.58 3.81 -6.87
CA GLU A 44 -13.15 3.39 -8.14
C GLU A 44 -13.49 4.59 -9.05
N LYS A 45 -13.97 5.70 -8.49
CA LYS A 45 -14.13 6.97 -9.23
C LYS A 45 -12.79 7.43 -9.79
N CYS A 46 -11.74 7.46 -8.95
CA CYS A 46 -10.41 7.86 -9.33
C CYS A 46 -9.84 6.96 -10.44
N ARG A 47 -9.99 5.65 -10.30
CA ARG A 47 -9.52 4.66 -11.27
C ARG A 47 -9.98 4.96 -12.70
N LYS A 48 -11.22 5.37 -12.91
CA LYS A 48 -11.81 5.63 -14.23
C LYS A 48 -11.09 6.70 -15.04
N TYR A 49 -10.49 7.69 -14.39
CA TYR A 49 -9.78 8.77 -15.07
C TYR A 49 -8.27 8.84 -14.79
N CYS A 50 -7.80 8.10 -13.78
CA CYS A 50 -6.37 8.04 -13.45
C CYS A 50 -5.66 6.81 -14.00
N VAL A 51 -6.39 5.77 -14.44
CA VAL A 51 -5.78 4.50 -14.83
C VAL A 51 -6.25 4.07 -16.21
N LYS A 52 -5.29 3.66 -17.05
CA LYS A 52 -5.60 3.03 -18.33
C LYS A 52 -4.83 1.70 -18.47
N PRO A 53 -5.40 0.69 -19.13
CA PRO A 53 -4.67 -0.51 -19.49
C PRO A 53 -3.57 -0.15 -20.51
N LYS A 54 -2.45 -0.82 -20.44
CA LYS A 54 -1.41 -0.76 -21.45
C LYS A 54 -1.04 -2.18 -21.87
N GLN A 55 -1.25 -2.45 -23.16
CA GLN A 55 -0.86 -3.68 -23.82
C GLN A 55 0.28 -3.33 -24.79
N ASP A 56 1.50 -3.56 -24.33
CA ASP A 56 2.72 -3.37 -25.11
C ASP A 56 3.56 -4.65 -24.98
N LYS A 57 4.85 -4.53 -24.75
CA LYS A 57 5.76 -5.67 -24.49
C LYS A 57 5.36 -6.48 -23.25
N ALA A 58 4.70 -5.87 -22.26
CA ALA A 58 4.12 -6.52 -21.11
C ALA A 58 2.72 -5.98 -20.83
N ASP A 59 1.80 -6.84 -20.36
CA ASP A 59 0.49 -6.43 -19.92
C ASP A 59 0.59 -5.70 -18.58
N GLY A 60 -0.06 -4.56 -18.47
CA GLY A 60 0.00 -3.74 -17.26
C GLY A 60 -0.97 -2.57 -17.31
N VAL A 61 -0.81 -1.67 -16.34
CA VAL A 61 -1.63 -0.48 -16.20
C VAL A 61 -0.76 0.78 -16.13
N VAL A 62 -1.26 1.88 -16.67
CA VAL A 62 -0.62 3.19 -16.55
C VAL A 62 -1.42 4.05 -15.59
N ILE A 63 -0.76 4.56 -14.57
CA ILE A 63 -1.29 5.60 -13.68
C ILE A 63 -1.00 6.94 -14.34
N LEU A 64 -2.04 7.65 -14.77
CA LEU A 64 -1.94 8.90 -15.48
C LEU A 64 -1.63 10.07 -14.54
N GLU A 65 -0.52 10.77 -14.76
CA GLU A 65 -0.06 11.86 -13.89
C GLU A 65 -1.09 12.98 -13.74
N GLY A 66 -1.69 13.45 -14.83
CA GLY A 66 -2.61 14.58 -14.80
C GLY A 66 -3.84 14.36 -13.91
N GLY A 67 -4.45 13.19 -14.00
CA GLY A 67 -5.56 12.81 -13.11
C GLY A 67 -5.11 12.55 -11.68
N PHE A 68 -4.01 11.84 -11.52
CA PHE A 68 -3.49 11.40 -10.24
C PHE A 68 -3.09 12.55 -9.30
N ARG A 69 -2.47 13.62 -9.81
CA ARG A 69 -2.07 14.78 -9.00
C ARG A 69 -3.26 15.56 -8.41
N SER A 70 -4.44 15.49 -9.02
CA SER A 70 -5.64 16.18 -8.54
C SER A 70 -6.38 15.42 -7.43
N VAL A 71 -6.02 14.17 -7.20
CA VAL A 71 -6.69 13.28 -6.24
C VAL A 71 -6.12 13.47 -4.83
N ASN A 72 -6.98 13.32 -3.82
CA ASN A 72 -6.57 13.31 -2.41
C ASN A 72 -5.51 12.24 -2.14
N GLU A 73 -4.49 12.56 -1.35
CA GLU A 73 -3.37 11.69 -1.03
C GLU A 73 -3.80 10.31 -0.51
N THR A 74 -4.80 10.28 0.38
CA THR A 74 -5.33 9.01 0.91
C THR A 74 -5.89 8.13 -0.19
N VAL A 75 -6.70 8.70 -1.10
CA VAL A 75 -7.28 7.96 -2.24
C VAL A 75 -6.18 7.45 -3.19
N ARG A 76 -5.15 8.27 -3.44
CA ARG A 76 -3.98 7.86 -4.24
C ARG A 76 -3.27 6.65 -3.66
N THR A 77 -2.99 6.70 -2.35
CA THR A 77 -2.35 5.60 -1.61
C THR A 77 -3.13 4.30 -1.73
N PHE A 78 -4.46 4.37 -1.56
CA PHE A 78 -5.33 3.20 -1.72
C PHE A 78 -5.36 2.68 -3.17
N LEU A 79 -5.48 3.57 -4.15
CA LEU A 79 -5.46 3.21 -5.57
C LEU A 79 -4.16 2.50 -5.96
N ILE A 80 -3.01 3.05 -5.58
CA ILE A 80 -1.71 2.42 -5.87
C ILE A 80 -1.64 1.04 -5.23
N HIS A 81 -2.05 0.90 -3.96
CA HIS A 81 -2.04 -0.39 -3.27
C HIS A 81 -2.91 -1.42 -3.99
N GLU A 82 -4.11 -1.06 -4.44
CA GLU A 82 -4.97 -1.95 -5.21
C GLU A 82 -4.32 -2.36 -6.53
N LEU A 83 -3.79 -1.40 -7.30
CA LEU A 83 -3.13 -1.68 -8.58
C LEU A 83 -1.90 -2.59 -8.41
N LEU A 84 -1.13 -2.40 -7.34
CA LEU A 84 -0.01 -3.29 -7.01
C LEU A 84 -0.51 -4.71 -6.69
N CYS A 85 -1.57 -4.86 -5.89
CA CYS A 85 -2.16 -6.15 -5.56
C CYS A 85 -2.73 -6.86 -6.80
N GLU A 86 -3.40 -6.13 -7.68
CA GLU A 86 -3.95 -6.64 -8.94
C GLU A 86 -2.83 -7.10 -9.89
N THR A 87 -1.83 -6.25 -10.10
CA THR A 87 -0.68 -6.58 -10.96
C THR A 87 0.10 -7.78 -10.38
N ALA A 88 0.27 -7.86 -9.06
CA ALA A 88 0.89 -9.01 -8.40
C ALA A 88 0.05 -10.28 -8.51
N GLY A 89 -1.28 -10.15 -8.59
CA GLY A 89 -2.24 -11.26 -8.47
C GLY A 89 -2.40 -11.77 -7.04
N ARG A 90 -1.93 -11.03 -6.04
CA ARG A 90 -2.02 -11.36 -4.60
C ARG A 90 -1.83 -10.13 -3.73
N LYS A 91 -2.41 -10.17 -2.51
CA LYS A 91 -2.33 -9.06 -1.54
C LYS A 91 -1.18 -9.21 -0.53
N LYS A 92 -0.65 -10.42 -0.36
CA LYS A 92 0.43 -10.69 0.61
C LYS A 92 1.71 -9.97 0.18
N ASP A 93 2.50 -9.49 1.15
CA ASP A 93 3.81 -8.86 0.97
C ASP A 93 3.80 -7.55 0.14
N ILE A 94 2.63 -6.98 -0.16
CA ILE A 94 2.52 -5.62 -0.66
C ILE A 94 2.34 -4.69 0.54
N GLU A 95 3.39 -3.94 0.83
CA GLU A 95 3.49 -3.07 2.01
C GLU A 95 3.45 -1.59 1.63
N GLN A 96 3.25 -0.73 2.62
CA GLN A 96 3.22 0.72 2.45
C GLN A 96 4.49 1.29 1.81
N ILE A 97 5.64 0.64 1.99
CA ILE A 97 6.89 1.05 1.36
C ILE A 97 6.81 0.98 -0.17
N HIS A 98 6.14 -0.04 -0.72
CA HIS A 98 5.99 -0.20 -2.16
C HIS A 98 5.07 0.88 -2.76
N VAL A 99 4.05 1.27 -2.02
CA VAL A 99 3.15 2.37 -2.39
C VAL A 99 3.93 3.68 -2.47
N LYS A 100 4.73 3.99 -1.45
CA LYS A 100 5.58 5.19 -1.42
C LYS A 100 6.59 5.22 -2.56
N LEU A 101 7.22 4.10 -2.89
CA LEU A 101 8.14 4.01 -4.02
C LEU A 101 7.46 4.37 -5.35
N VAL A 102 6.21 3.96 -5.54
CA VAL A 102 5.43 4.33 -6.73
C VAL A 102 5.05 5.82 -6.70
N GLU A 103 4.66 6.36 -5.55
CA GLU A 103 4.38 7.80 -5.41
C GLU A 103 5.62 8.65 -5.71
N GLU A 104 6.77 8.31 -5.13
CA GLU A 104 8.04 8.97 -5.37
C GLU A 104 8.48 8.89 -6.85
N LEU A 105 8.21 7.76 -7.51
CA LEU A 105 8.53 7.58 -8.92
C LEU A 105 7.84 8.62 -9.82
N MET A 106 6.68 9.14 -9.43
CA MET A 106 5.97 10.18 -10.17
C MET A 106 6.79 11.49 -10.28
N GLU A 107 7.66 11.77 -9.32
CA GLU A 107 8.51 12.98 -9.28
C GLU A 107 9.84 12.78 -10.01
N HIS A 108 10.13 11.58 -10.49
CA HIS A 108 11.36 11.30 -11.20
C HIS A 108 11.25 11.53 -12.71
N GLN A 109 12.41 11.56 -13.37
CA GLN A 109 12.50 11.71 -14.83
C GLN A 109 11.95 10.48 -15.54
N THR A 110 11.38 10.69 -16.73
CA THR A 110 10.95 9.63 -17.65
C THR A 110 12.06 8.63 -17.92
N GLY A 111 11.73 7.34 -17.95
CA GLY A 111 12.68 6.23 -18.10
C GLY A 111 13.21 5.69 -16.79
N ARG A 112 12.96 6.34 -15.63
CA ARG A 112 13.30 5.79 -14.32
C ARG A 112 12.47 4.55 -14.05
N LYS A 113 13.13 3.49 -13.51
CA LYS A 113 12.50 2.22 -13.17
C LYS A 113 12.71 1.89 -11.69
N ILE A 114 11.72 1.27 -11.08
CA ILE A 114 11.79 0.69 -9.74
C ILE A 114 11.39 -0.78 -9.81
N MET A 115 12.06 -1.60 -9.00
CA MET A 115 11.72 -3.01 -8.83
C MET A 115 10.76 -3.15 -7.65
N LEU A 116 9.71 -3.93 -7.85
CA LEU A 116 8.65 -4.18 -6.89
C LEU A 116 8.54 -5.70 -6.65
N PRO A 117 7.91 -6.16 -5.56
CA PRO A 117 7.71 -7.58 -5.30
C PRO A 117 7.03 -8.29 -6.47
N TYR A 118 7.22 -9.61 -6.55
CA TYR A 118 6.57 -10.48 -7.55
C TYR A 118 6.94 -10.16 -9.00
N GLU A 119 8.19 -9.79 -9.25
CA GLU A 119 8.72 -9.47 -10.57
C GLU A 119 7.98 -8.32 -11.26
N MET A 120 7.34 -7.46 -10.46
CA MET A 120 6.74 -6.24 -10.98
C MET A 120 7.79 -5.15 -11.16
N THR A 121 7.56 -4.33 -12.17
CA THR A 121 8.34 -3.11 -12.43
C THR A 121 7.39 -1.92 -12.51
N GLY A 122 7.75 -0.82 -11.86
CA GLY A 122 7.19 0.49 -12.09
C GLY A 122 8.14 1.29 -12.97
N GLU A 123 7.67 1.82 -14.09
CA GLU A 123 8.45 2.63 -15.01
C GLU A 123 7.82 4.01 -15.21
N ARG A 124 8.61 5.07 -15.01
CA ARG A 124 8.18 6.43 -15.28
C ARG A 124 8.12 6.66 -16.79
N CYS A 125 6.95 6.87 -17.33
CA CYS A 125 6.70 7.19 -18.72
C CYS A 125 6.16 8.63 -18.87
N TYR A 126 6.03 9.14 -20.10
CA TYR A 126 5.55 10.51 -20.37
C TYR A 126 4.15 10.78 -19.78
N GLU A 127 3.28 9.78 -19.79
CA GLU A 127 1.90 9.92 -19.34
C GLU A 127 1.74 9.72 -17.83
N GLY A 128 2.72 9.10 -17.18
CA GLY A 128 2.63 8.74 -15.76
C GLY A 128 3.54 7.58 -15.36
N ILE A 129 3.01 6.58 -14.69
CA ILE A 129 3.75 5.39 -14.24
C ILE A 129 3.11 4.15 -14.86
N TRP A 130 3.92 3.37 -15.54
CA TRP A 130 3.53 2.06 -16.04
C TRP A 130 3.91 0.98 -15.03
N LEU A 131 2.91 0.27 -14.51
CA LEU A 131 3.06 -0.90 -13.64
C LEU A 131 2.83 -2.16 -14.46
N HIS A 132 3.80 -3.07 -14.48
CA HIS A 132 3.72 -4.32 -15.24
C HIS A 132 4.56 -5.43 -14.60
N LYS A 133 4.31 -6.69 -14.98
CA LYS A 133 5.21 -7.80 -14.68
C LYS A 133 6.27 -7.93 -15.76
N VAL A 134 7.49 -8.25 -15.37
CA VAL A 134 8.57 -8.60 -16.31
C VAL A 134 8.25 -9.97 -16.90
N LYS A 135 8.18 -10.07 -18.23
CA LYS A 135 8.11 -11.36 -18.91
C LYS A 135 9.51 -11.98 -18.94
N ASP A 136 9.62 -13.29 -18.76
CA ASP A 136 10.90 -14.02 -18.67
C ASP A 136 11.83 -13.86 -19.89
N GLU A 137 11.34 -13.34 -20.99
CA GLU A 137 12.13 -13.15 -22.22
C GLU A 137 13.13 -11.97 -22.17
N GLU A 138 12.98 -11.03 -21.24
CA GLU A 138 13.89 -9.88 -21.12
C GLU A 138 15.12 -10.13 -20.22
N LYS A 139 15.23 -11.29 -19.56
CA LYS A 139 16.38 -11.63 -18.69
C LYS A 139 17.69 -11.92 -19.45
N SER A 140 17.66 -11.97 -20.76
CA SER A 140 18.83 -12.35 -21.60
C SER A 140 19.55 -11.20 -22.30
N GLY A 141 19.21 -9.95 -22.08
CA GLY A 141 19.67 -8.84 -22.95
C GLY A 141 20.19 -7.55 -22.31
N GLU A 142 20.33 -7.42 -21.00
CA GLU A 142 20.93 -6.17 -20.46
C GLU A 142 21.93 -6.41 -19.33
N ASN A 143 23.18 -6.37 -19.75
CA ASN A 143 24.34 -6.13 -18.88
C ASN A 143 24.33 -4.65 -18.47
N SER A 144 23.45 -4.24 -17.58
CA SER A 144 23.37 -2.90 -17.03
C SER A 144 23.48 -2.92 -15.50
N LYS A 145 24.42 -2.10 -15.00
CA LYS A 145 24.84 -1.84 -13.62
C LYS A 145 23.83 -2.27 -12.56
N PRO A 146 24.28 -2.91 -11.46
CA PRO A 146 23.39 -3.34 -10.39
C PRO A 146 22.61 -2.13 -9.86
N PRO A 147 21.31 -2.31 -9.56
CA PRO A 147 20.51 -1.26 -8.95
C PRO A 147 21.17 -0.82 -7.64
N VAL A 148 21.23 0.49 -7.44
CA VAL A 148 21.73 1.08 -6.20
C VAL A 148 20.94 0.45 -5.06
N GLN A 149 21.57 -0.44 -4.32
CA GLN A 149 21.03 -0.92 -3.04
C GLN A 149 20.91 0.30 -2.12
N MET A 150 19.71 0.82 -1.99
CA MET A 150 19.42 1.78 -0.93
C MET A 150 19.65 1.06 0.39
N ARG A 151 20.76 1.37 1.06
CA ARG A 151 20.99 1.01 2.47
C ARG A 151 19.80 1.55 3.24
N ILE A 152 18.98 0.65 3.73
CA ILE A 152 18.00 0.94 4.78
C ILE A 152 18.84 1.40 5.97
N LEU A 153 18.85 2.71 6.23
CA LEU A 153 19.33 3.23 7.51
C LEU A 153 18.33 2.71 8.56
N GLU A 154 18.74 1.69 9.26
CA GLU A 154 18.06 1.21 10.47
C GLU A 154 18.00 2.40 11.44
N ARG A 155 16.85 3.06 11.49
CA ARG A 155 16.53 3.95 12.59
C ARG A 155 16.26 3.07 13.80
N THR A 156 17.27 2.92 14.65
CA THR A 156 17.09 2.45 16.02
C THR A 156 15.94 3.24 16.66
N PRO A 157 14.95 2.58 17.27
CA PRO A 157 13.90 3.28 17.99
C PRO A 157 14.54 4.00 19.18
N GLN A 158 14.52 5.33 19.15
CA GLN A 158 14.83 6.11 20.34
C GLN A 158 13.74 5.83 21.36
N THR A 159 14.11 5.15 22.42
CA THR A 159 13.31 4.94 23.62
C THR A 159 12.99 6.31 24.23
N SER A 160 11.82 6.86 23.95
CA SER A 160 11.31 8.02 24.67
C SER A 160 10.93 7.57 26.07
N VAL A 161 11.78 7.96 27.04
CA VAL A 161 11.50 7.83 28.46
C VAL A 161 10.38 8.83 28.80
N PHE A 162 9.17 8.34 29.00
CA PHE A 162 8.09 9.14 29.57
C PHE A 162 8.34 9.34 31.07
N PRO A 163 8.29 10.58 31.59
CA PRO A 163 8.36 10.83 33.00
C PRO A 163 7.09 10.32 33.70
N LYS A 164 7.26 9.47 34.72
CA LYS A 164 6.18 9.01 35.61
C LYS A 164 5.59 10.23 36.32
N LYS A 165 4.32 10.58 36.01
CA LYS A 165 3.55 11.49 36.86
C LYS A 165 3.08 10.75 38.09
N THR A 166 3.60 11.13 39.25
CA THR A 166 3.09 10.74 40.58
C THR A 166 1.86 11.57 40.86
N TYR A 167 0.72 10.92 41.03
CA TYR A 167 -0.48 11.56 41.59
C TYR A 167 -0.44 11.37 43.11
N THR A 168 -0.43 12.51 43.84
CA THR A 168 -0.70 12.57 45.26
C THR A 168 -2.17 12.78 45.47
#